data_3cf0d5fd69396682eda1320439ed9f39
#
_entry.id   3cf0d5fd69396682eda1320439ed9f39
#
_cell.length_a   1.000
_cell.length_b   1.000
_cell.length_c   1.000
_cell.angle_alpha   90.00
_cell.angle_beta   90.00
_cell.angle_gamma   90.00
#
_symmetry.space_group_name_H-M   'P 1'
#
loop_
_entity.id
_entity.type
_entity.pdbx_description
1 polymer ?
#
loop_
_entity_poly.entity_id
_entity_poly.type
_entity_poly.pdbx_seq_one_letter_code
_entity_poly.pdbx_strand_id
1 'polypeptide(L)'
;PLSEDIIKNMHKNLKEGVFEDRANGYAIGGWKKRANRVSDIQTALPQEVPEKIHQLLEKYHNAEKITLYDIAKFHAQFENIYPFQDGNGRVGRMIILKQCLDHNIVPVIIRDIHKAEYNRYLNKAQHEQDYKGLEAYFEKEQKYYQESIIPMIFDFDEL
;
A
#
# COMPACT_ATOMS: atom_id res chain seq x y z
N PRO A 1 10.17 4.06 -11.71
CA PRO A 1 10.24 4.23 -10.23
C PRO A 1 8.92 4.75 -9.66
N LEU A 2 8.62 4.40 -8.44
CA LEU A 2 7.44 4.89 -7.73
C LEU A 2 7.51 6.42 -7.61
N SER A 3 6.41 7.10 -7.93
CA SER A 3 6.31 8.55 -7.88
C SER A 3 4.91 8.98 -7.44
N GLU A 4 4.77 10.26 -7.11
CA GLU A 4 3.48 10.85 -6.76
C GLU A 4 2.46 10.70 -7.90
N ASP A 5 2.88 10.92 -9.14
CA ASP A 5 2.02 10.76 -10.32
C ASP A 5 1.56 9.31 -10.51
N ILE A 6 2.45 8.35 -10.28
CA ILE A 6 2.09 6.92 -10.35
C ILE A 6 1.06 6.57 -9.27
N ILE A 7 1.23 7.05 -8.04
CA ILE A 7 0.28 6.84 -6.96
C ILE A 7 -1.10 7.43 -7.30
N LYS A 8 -1.12 8.66 -7.81
CA LYS A 8 -2.36 9.32 -8.27
C LYS A 8 -3.02 8.58 -9.43
N ASN A 9 -2.23 8.07 -10.39
CA ASN A 9 -2.74 7.27 -11.50
C ASN A 9 -3.31 5.92 -11.04
N MET A 10 -2.71 5.27 -10.07
CA MET A 10 -3.29 4.05 -9.45
C MET A 10 -4.68 4.35 -8.88
N HIS A 11 -4.81 5.44 -8.14
CA HIS A 11 -6.11 5.87 -7.59
C HIS A 11 -7.12 6.22 -8.68
N LYS A 12 -6.68 6.97 -9.70
CA LYS A 12 -7.52 7.32 -10.84
C LYS A 12 -8.09 6.07 -11.53
N ASN A 13 -7.24 5.11 -11.86
CA ASN A 13 -7.66 3.88 -12.53
C ASN A 13 -8.60 3.03 -11.65
N LEU A 14 -8.40 3.06 -10.34
CA LEU A 14 -9.25 2.35 -9.38
C LEU A 14 -10.65 2.96 -9.28
N LYS A 15 -10.74 4.29 -9.30
CA LYS A 15 -11.96 5.06 -8.95
C LYS A 15 -12.65 5.70 -10.16
N GLU A 16 -12.04 5.68 -11.31
CA GLU A 16 -12.64 6.24 -12.52
C GLU A 16 -13.94 5.50 -12.87
N GLY A 17 -15.02 6.26 -13.04
CA GLY A 17 -16.33 5.69 -13.32
C GLY A 17 -17.16 5.28 -12.10
N VAL A 18 -16.63 5.40 -10.88
CA VAL A 18 -17.40 5.15 -9.66
C VAL A 18 -18.38 6.30 -9.43
N PHE A 19 -19.66 6.03 -9.62
CA PHE A 19 -20.73 7.05 -9.54
C PHE A 19 -20.81 7.69 -8.15
N GLU A 20 -20.71 6.91 -7.08
CA GLU A 20 -20.81 7.40 -5.71
C GLU A 20 -19.73 8.42 -5.37
N ASP A 21 -18.49 8.19 -5.84
CA ASP A 21 -17.39 9.12 -5.60
C ASP A 21 -17.62 10.47 -6.31
N ARG A 22 -18.17 10.43 -7.52
CA ARG A 22 -18.56 11.65 -8.26
C ARG A 22 -19.70 12.38 -7.57
N ALA A 23 -20.71 11.64 -7.13
CA ALA A 23 -21.87 12.21 -6.42
C ALA A 23 -21.46 12.87 -5.11
N ASN A 24 -20.47 12.32 -4.40
CA ASN A 24 -19.93 12.87 -3.16
C ASN A 24 -18.88 13.99 -3.39
N GLY A 25 -18.51 14.26 -4.64
CA GLY A 25 -17.49 15.26 -4.97
C GLY A 25 -16.08 14.86 -4.51
N TYR A 26 -15.79 13.57 -4.43
CA TYR A 26 -14.46 13.08 -4.08
C TYR A 26 -13.49 13.29 -5.24
N ALA A 27 -12.26 13.71 -4.90
CA ALA A 27 -11.19 13.83 -5.88
C ALA A 27 -10.80 12.44 -6.40
N ILE A 28 -10.81 12.26 -7.72
CA ILE A 28 -10.38 11.03 -8.39
C ILE A 28 -8.99 11.28 -8.98
N GLY A 29 -7.99 10.49 -8.55
CA GLY A 29 -6.60 10.71 -8.96
C GLY A 29 -5.98 11.97 -8.35
N GLY A 30 -6.54 12.47 -7.25
CA GLY A 30 -6.05 13.63 -6.51
C GLY A 30 -6.12 13.41 -5.01
N TRP A 31 -5.38 14.19 -4.25
CA TRP A 31 -5.38 14.11 -2.80
C TRP A 31 -6.73 14.51 -2.21
N LYS A 32 -7.04 13.98 -1.04
CA LYS A 32 -8.27 14.28 -0.31
C LYS A 32 -8.42 15.78 -0.05
N LYS A 33 -9.64 16.25 -0.10
CA LYS A 33 -10.01 17.65 0.20
C LYS A 33 -10.66 17.81 1.58
N ARG A 34 -11.09 16.70 2.18
CA ARG A 34 -11.73 16.66 3.50
C ARG A 34 -10.93 15.76 4.43
N ALA A 35 -10.88 16.12 5.71
CA ALA A 35 -10.31 15.26 6.73
C ALA A 35 -11.07 13.92 6.78
N ASN A 36 -10.33 12.85 6.99
CA ASN A 36 -10.87 11.50 7.14
C ASN A 36 -10.20 10.80 8.33
N ARG A 37 -10.73 9.65 8.72
CA ARG A 37 -10.21 8.85 9.83
C ARG A 37 -10.18 7.38 9.42
N VAL A 38 -9.25 6.67 10.00
CA VAL A 38 -9.17 5.20 9.92
C VAL A 38 -9.18 4.65 11.33
N SER A 39 -10.28 4.01 11.72
CA SER A 39 -10.43 3.50 13.08
C SER A 39 -10.19 4.61 14.12
N ASP A 40 -9.24 4.41 15.01
CA ASP A 40 -8.79 5.38 16.03
C ASP A 40 -7.60 6.24 15.60
N ILE A 41 -7.09 6.02 14.38
CA ILE A 41 -5.94 6.76 13.85
C ILE A 41 -6.40 8.09 13.26
N GLN A 42 -5.79 9.17 13.75
CA GLN A 42 -5.91 10.47 13.11
C GLN A 42 -4.96 10.51 11.91
N THR A 43 -5.55 10.57 10.73
CA THR A 43 -4.80 10.65 9.47
C THR A 43 -4.28 12.07 9.24
N ALA A 44 -3.37 12.24 8.26
CA ALA A 44 -2.90 13.57 7.89
C ALA A 44 -4.07 14.48 7.47
N LEU A 45 -3.99 15.75 7.79
CA LEU A 45 -4.92 16.75 7.28
C LEU A 45 -4.72 16.95 5.78
N PRO A 46 -5.75 17.34 5.02
CA PRO A 46 -5.64 17.53 3.57
C PRO A 46 -4.45 18.40 3.14
N GLN A 47 -4.19 19.48 3.84
CA GLN A 47 -3.09 20.39 3.54
C GLN A 47 -1.69 19.82 3.85
N GLU A 48 -1.60 18.78 4.67
CA GLU A 48 -0.34 18.12 5.03
C GLU A 48 0.04 17.01 4.04
N VAL A 49 -0.94 16.48 3.28
CA VAL A 49 -0.75 15.31 2.42
C VAL A 49 0.37 15.50 1.40
N PRO A 50 0.44 16.59 0.62
CA PRO A 50 1.48 16.75 -0.39
C PRO A 50 2.88 16.65 0.20
N GLU A 51 3.14 17.35 1.27
CA GLU A 51 4.45 17.37 1.93
C GLU A 51 4.80 16.00 2.53
N LYS A 52 3.85 15.36 3.22
CA LYS A 52 4.08 14.04 3.83
C LYS A 52 4.33 12.95 2.80
N ILE A 53 3.63 12.96 1.68
CA ILE A 53 3.88 12.03 0.56
C ILE A 53 5.25 12.31 -0.07
N HIS A 54 5.59 13.58 -0.28
CA HIS A 54 6.90 13.95 -0.81
C HIS A 54 8.04 13.41 0.08
N GLN A 55 7.98 13.65 1.38
CA GLN A 55 8.97 13.17 2.34
C GLN A 55 9.03 11.63 2.40
N LEU A 56 7.89 10.96 2.31
CA LEU A 56 7.82 9.50 2.28
C LEU A 56 8.55 8.94 1.05
N LEU A 57 8.31 9.51 -0.12
CA LEU A 57 8.95 9.12 -1.38
C LEU A 57 10.44 9.46 -1.38
N GLU A 58 10.82 10.63 -0.87
CA GLU A 58 12.22 11.02 -0.77
C GLU A 58 13.04 10.05 0.09
N LYS A 59 12.54 9.70 1.28
CA LYS A 59 13.18 8.68 2.14
C LYS A 59 13.30 7.33 1.44
N TYR A 60 12.27 6.93 0.72
CA TYR A 60 12.26 5.68 -0.03
C TYR A 60 13.31 5.69 -1.15
N HIS A 61 13.40 6.76 -1.93
CA HIS A 61 14.34 6.87 -3.04
C HIS A 61 15.80 7.06 -2.60
N ASN A 62 16.03 7.59 -1.41
CA ASN A 62 17.38 7.78 -0.86
C ASN A 62 17.97 6.50 -0.24
N ALA A 63 17.20 5.42 -0.11
CA ALA A 63 17.71 4.15 0.36
C ALA A 63 18.63 3.51 -0.71
N GLU A 64 19.81 3.05 -0.32
CA GLU A 64 20.74 2.37 -1.23
C GLU A 64 20.17 1.07 -1.77
N LYS A 65 19.43 0.35 -0.93
CA LYS A 65 18.76 -0.89 -1.27
C LYS A 65 17.42 -0.97 -0.55
N ILE A 66 16.38 -1.29 -1.29
CA ILE A 66 15.05 -1.53 -0.72
C ILE A 66 14.92 -2.98 -0.30
N THR A 67 14.50 -3.18 0.94
CA THR A 67 14.21 -4.49 1.54
C THR A 67 12.71 -4.66 1.77
N LEU A 68 12.29 -5.86 2.12
CA LEU A 68 10.89 -6.11 2.51
C LEU A 68 10.47 -5.29 3.74
N TYR A 69 11.41 -5.06 4.66
CA TYR A 69 11.20 -4.19 5.81
C TYR A 69 10.84 -2.75 5.38
N ASP A 70 11.58 -2.20 4.41
CA ASP A 70 11.33 -0.86 3.89
C ASP A 70 9.96 -0.75 3.21
N ILE A 71 9.54 -1.80 2.51
CA ILE A 71 8.21 -1.88 1.89
C ILE A 71 7.12 -1.93 2.96
N ALA A 72 7.28 -2.73 4.01
CA ALA A 72 6.34 -2.80 5.12
C ALA A 72 6.23 -1.45 5.86
N LYS A 73 7.36 -0.81 6.11
CA LYS A 73 7.43 0.52 6.74
C LYS A 73 6.75 1.58 5.86
N PHE A 74 7.06 1.61 4.57
CA PHE A 74 6.42 2.52 3.62
C PHE A 74 4.90 2.35 3.64
N HIS A 75 4.44 1.10 3.58
CA HIS A 75 3.01 0.80 3.60
C HIS A 75 2.32 1.32 4.85
N ALA A 76 2.86 1.07 6.04
CA ALA A 76 2.30 1.56 7.29
C ALA A 76 2.26 3.10 7.34
N GLN A 77 3.32 3.76 6.86
CA GLN A 77 3.38 5.22 6.82
C GLN A 77 2.42 5.82 5.78
N PHE A 78 2.27 5.19 4.63
CA PHE A 78 1.28 5.58 3.62
C PHE A 78 -0.15 5.49 4.17
N GLU A 79 -0.49 4.39 4.84
CA GLU A 79 -1.80 4.20 5.46
C GLU A 79 -2.05 5.19 6.63
N ASN A 80 -1.01 5.67 7.32
CA ASN A 80 -1.13 6.74 8.30
C ASN A 80 -1.42 8.11 7.66
N ILE A 81 -0.80 8.40 6.53
CA ILE A 81 -1.09 9.63 5.77
C ILE A 81 -2.52 9.59 5.26
N TYR A 82 -2.94 8.43 4.75
CA TYR A 82 -4.29 8.21 4.21
C TYR A 82 -4.67 9.28 3.18
N PRO A 83 -3.93 9.38 2.07
CA PRO A 83 -3.90 10.58 1.24
C PRO A 83 -5.15 10.80 0.39
N PHE A 84 -5.94 9.76 0.14
CA PHE A 84 -7.16 9.83 -0.68
C PHE A 84 -8.42 9.88 0.17
N GLN A 85 -9.50 10.36 -0.39
CA GLN A 85 -10.78 10.38 0.30
C GLN A 85 -11.33 8.97 0.55
N ASP A 86 -11.13 8.08 -0.42
CA ASP A 86 -11.44 6.65 -0.34
C ASP A 86 -10.47 5.86 -1.24
N GLY A 87 -10.32 4.57 -1.01
CA GLY A 87 -9.48 3.69 -1.81
C GLY A 87 -8.01 3.59 -1.35
N ASN A 88 -7.65 4.16 -0.21
CA ASN A 88 -6.28 4.16 0.30
C ASN A 88 -5.71 2.75 0.47
N GLY A 89 -6.44 1.83 1.09
CA GLY A 89 -5.97 0.45 1.30
C GLY A 89 -5.71 -0.29 -0.02
N ARG A 90 -6.57 -0.11 -1.02
CA ARG A 90 -6.37 -0.72 -2.35
C ARG A 90 -5.16 -0.14 -3.06
N VAL A 91 -5.01 1.18 -3.06
CA VAL A 91 -3.82 1.84 -3.61
C VAL A 91 -2.57 1.42 -2.85
N GLY A 92 -2.60 1.40 -1.52
CA GLY A 92 -1.48 0.95 -0.69
C GLY A 92 -1.00 -0.46 -1.04
N ARG A 93 -1.93 -1.40 -1.28
CA ARG A 93 -1.57 -2.76 -1.73
C ARG A 93 -1.00 -2.79 -3.16
N MET A 94 -1.49 -1.95 -4.06
CA MET A 94 -0.91 -1.80 -5.41
C MET A 94 0.52 -1.24 -5.34
N ILE A 95 0.77 -0.32 -4.43
CA ILE A 95 2.12 0.21 -4.19
C ILE A 95 3.07 -0.89 -3.71
N ILE A 96 2.65 -1.75 -2.77
CA ILE A 96 3.46 -2.90 -2.33
C ILE A 96 3.87 -3.76 -3.53
N LEU A 97 2.92 -4.12 -4.38
CA LEU A 97 3.20 -4.94 -5.57
C LEU A 97 4.22 -4.27 -6.49
N LYS A 98 4.02 -2.98 -6.78
CA LYS A 98 4.96 -2.22 -7.61
C LYS A 98 6.35 -2.17 -7.00
N GLN A 99 6.47 -1.91 -5.71
CA GLN A 99 7.76 -1.88 -5.00
C GLN A 99 8.47 -3.24 -5.06
N CYS A 100 7.74 -4.34 -4.87
CA CYS A 100 8.29 -5.68 -5.01
C CYS A 100 8.84 -5.91 -6.43
N LEU A 101 8.06 -5.57 -7.46
CA LEU A 101 8.47 -5.75 -8.86
C LEU A 101 9.66 -4.86 -9.24
N ASP A 102 9.66 -3.61 -8.81
CA ASP A 102 10.75 -2.67 -9.10
C ASP A 102 12.11 -3.10 -8.51
N HIS A 103 12.08 -3.87 -7.42
CA HIS A 103 13.29 -4.28 -6.69
C HIS A 103 13.59 -5.78 -6.74
N ASN A 104 12.92 -6.53 -7.63
CA ASN A 104 13.07 -7.98 -7.76
C ASN A 104 12.85 -8.74 -6.44
N ILE A 105 11.89 -8.26 -5.66
CA ILE A 105 11.41 -8.90 -4.42
C ILE A 105 10.18 -9.73 -4.78
N VAL A 106 10.07 -10.91 -4.20
CA VAL A 106 8.89 -11.76 -4.38
C VAL A 106 7.62 -10.99 -4.00
N PRO A 107 6.58 -10.99 -4.84
CA PRO A 107 5.35 -10.26 -4.56
C PRO A 107 4.69 -10.64 -3.23
N VAL A 108 4.16 -9.64 -2.56
CA VAL A 108 3.31 -9.78 -1.39
C VAL A 108 1.87 -9.57 -1.82
N ILE A 109 1.07 -10.63 -1.79
CA ILE A 109 -0.37 -10.57 -2.07
C ILE A 109 -1.11 -10.84 -0.77
N ILE A 110 -1.80 -9.83 -0.27
CA ILE A 110 -2.56 -9.92 0.99
C ILE A 110 -3.90 -10.59 0.68
N ARG A 111 -4.07 -11.81 1.18
CA ARG A 111 -5.29 -12.61 0.97
C ARG A 111 -6.38 -12.22 1.98
N ASP A 112 -7.62 -12.23 1.55
CA ASP A 112 -8.77 -11.90 2.41
C ASP A 112 -8.90 -12.80 3.64
N ILE A 113 -8.52 -14.07 3.52
CA ILE A 113 -8.53 -15.02 4.64
C ILE A 113 -7.63 -14.58 5.80
N HIS A 114 -6.60 -13.79 5.53
CA HIS A 114 -5.66 -13.25 6.52
C HIS A 114 -5.88 -11.76 6.83
N LYS A 115 -6.99 -11.19 6.38
CA LYS A 115 -7.26 -9.75 6.55
C LYS A 115 -7.23 -9.30 8.02
N ALA A 116 -7.74 -10.11 8.93
CA ALA A 116 -7.70 -9.80 10.36
C ALA A 116 -6.28 -9.77 10.91
N GLU A 117 -5.43 -10.71 10.49
CA GLU A 117 -4.03 -10.76 10.86
C GLU A 117 -3.26 -9.55 10.28
N TYR A 118 -3.47 -9.26 9.01
CA TYR A 118 -2.92 -8.08 8.34
C TYR A 118 -3.28 -6.79 9.08
N ASN A 119 -4.55 -6.58 9.38
CA ASN A 119 -5.02 -5.38 10.08
C ASN A 119 -4.41 -5.25 11.48
N ARG A 120 -4.22 -6.36 12.19
CA ARG A 120 -3.57 -6.36 13.51
C ARG A 120 -2.12 -5.89 13.43
N TYR A 121 -1.34 -6.41 12.49
CA TYR A 121 0.06 -6.01 12.33
C TYR A 121 0.20 -4.60 11.77
N LEU A 122 -0.69 -4.20 10.86
CA LEU A 122 -0.73 -2.83 10.36
C LEU A 122 -1.05 -1.85 11.48
N ASN A 123 -2.06 -2.12 12.28
CA ASN A 123 -2.45 -1.28 13.42
C ASN A 123 -1.29 -1.10 14.41
N LYS A 124 -0.61 -2.19 14.77
CA LYS A 124 0.58 -2.14 15.62
C LYS A 124 1.69 -1.28 15.01
N ALA A 125 1.98 -1.47 13.73
CA ALA A 125 2.98 -0.68 13.01
C ALA A 125 2.64 0.81 13.00
N GLN A 126 1.36 1.14 12.86
CA GLN A 126 0.88 2.51 12.84
C GLN A 126 0.95 3.21 14.21
N HIS A 127 0.65 2.50 15.30
CA HIS A 127 0.65 3.05 16.65
C HIS A 127 2.03 3.06 17.31
N GLU A 128 2.78 1.99 17.13
CA GLU A 128 4.05 1.76 17.85
C GLU A 128 5.29 2.05 16.99
N GLN A 129 5.14 2.29 15.69
CA GLN A 129 6.23 2.40 14.73
C GLN A 129 7.14 1.14 14.74
N ASP A 130 6.55 0.00 15.05
CA ASP A 130 7.18 -1.32 14.99
C ASP A 130 6.70 -2.05 13.73
N TYR A 131 7.57 -2.17 12.75
CA TYR A 131 7.25 -2.72 11.43
C TYR A 131 7.64 -4.20 11.27
N LYS A 132 8.30 -4.79 12.28
CA LYS A 132 8.80 -6.18 12.18
C LYS A 132 7.70 -7.22 12.08
N GLY A 133 6.59 -7.02 12.80
CA GLY A 133 5.44 -7.91 12.71
C GLY A 133 4.78 -7.88 11.33
N LEU A 134 4.66 -6.69 10.75
CA LEU A 134 4.12 -6.52 9.39
C LEU A 134 5.06 -7.12 8.34
N GLU A 135 6.38 -6.95 8.49
CA GLU A 135 7.37 -7.61 7.64
C GLU A 135 7.25 -9.13 7.69
N ALA A 136 7.19 -9.71 8.89
CA ALA A 136 7.04 -11.16 9.07
C ALA A 136 5.73 -11.69 8.44
N TYR A 137 4.66 -10.92 8.55
CA TYR A 137 3.39 -11.23 7.86
C TYR A 137 3.56 -11.17 6.33
N PHE A 138 4.27 -10.19 5.80
CA PHE A 138 4.57 -10.10 4.37
C PHE A 138 5.39 -11.31 3.88
N GLU A 139 6.39 -11.75 4.65
CA GLU A 139 7.16 -12.96 4.34
C GLU A 139 6.29 -14.20 4.26
N LYS A 140 5.31 -14.33 5.12
CA LYS A 140 4.34 -15.42 5.11
C LYS A 140 3.51 -15.43 3.81
N GLU A 141 3.04 -14.27 3.36
CA GLU A 141 2.32 -14.16 2.10
C GLU A 141 3.21 -14.38 0.87
N GLN A 142 4.46 -13.95 0.92
CA GLN A 142 5.45 -14.26 -0.12
C GLN A 142 5.68 -15.77 -0.26
N LYS A 143 5.83 -16.46 0.85
CA LYS A 143 6.01 -17.90 0.87
C LYS A 143 4.81 -18.63 0.24
N TYR A 144 3.60 -18.23 0.58
CA TYR A 144 2.39 -18.77 -0.04
C TYR A 144 2.35 -18.50 -1.56
N TYR A 145 2.72 -17.29 -1.97
CA TYR A 145 2.77 -16.94 -3.40
C TYR A 145 3.75 -17.82 -4.17
N GLN A 146 4.95 -18.04 -3.64
CA GLN A 146 5.97 -18.89 -4.26
C GLN A 146 5.57 -20.37 -4.31
N GLU A 147 5.01 -20.90 -3.23
CA GLU A 147 4.74 -22.34 -3.09
C GLU A 147 3.40 -22.77 -3.72
N SER A 148 2.44 -21.85 -3.81
CA SER A 148 1.07 -22.18 -4.21
C SER A 148 0.60 -21.48 -5.47
N ILE A 149 0.96 -20.22 -5.70
CA ILE A 149 0.46 -19.43 -6.82
C ILE A 149 1.33 -19.60 -8.06
N ILE A 150 2.64 -19.47 -7.93
CA ILE A 150 3.58 -19.63 -9.05
C ILE A 150 3.43 -21.00 -9.72
N PRO A 151 3.41 -22.14 -8.99
CA PRO A 151 3.20 -23.44 -9.61
C PRO A 151 1.87 -23.59 -10.35
N MET A 152 0.80 -22.93 -9.87
CA MET A 152 -0.51 -22.96 -10.55
C MET A 152 -0.51 -22.19 -11.88
N ILE A 153 0.31 -21.13 -11.99
CA ILE A 153 0.40 -20.30 -13.20
C ILE A 153 1.37 -20.91 -14.22
N PHE A 154 2.44 -21.50 -13.72
CA PHE A 154 3.53 -22.09 -14.50
C PHE A 154 3.59 -23.59 -14.25
N ASP A 155 2.57 -24.34 -14.70
CA ASP A 155 2.64 -25.79 -14.75
C ASP A 155 3.53 -26.18 -15.92
N PHE A 156 4.83 -26.35 -15.64
CA PHE A 156 5.84 -26.68 -16.64
C PHE A 156 5.80 -28.14 -17.06
N ASP A 157 4.98 -28.99 -16.42
CA ASP A 157 4.88 -30.42 -16.72
C ASP A 157 3.91 -30.68 -17.89
N GLU A 158 3.20 -29.68 -18.40
CA GLU A 158 2.33 -29.78 -19.57
C GLU A 158 2.95 -29.24 -20.89
N LEU A 159 4.23 -28.85 -20.87
CA LEU A 159 4.99 -28.44 -22.03
C LEU A 159 5.99 -29.54 -22.45
#